data_15825c5802c8b19e14517ffba1f2d859
#
_entry.id   15825c5802c8b19e14517ffba1f2d859
#
_cell.length_a   1.000
_cell.length_b   1.000
_cell.length_c   1.000
_cell.angle_alpha   90.00
_cell.angle_beta   90.00
_cell.angle_gamma   90.00
#
_symmetry.space_group_name_H-M   'P 1'
#
loop_
_entity.id
_entity.type
_entity.pdbx_description
1 polymer ?
#
loop_
_entity_poly.entity_id
_entity_poly.type
_entity_poly.pdbx_seq_one_letter_code
_entity_poly.pdbx_strand_id
1 'polypeptide(L)'
;MNFMISSGHFLMFYIGLELATIPIAALAAYDRLKNISAEAGIKLILSSALSSGILLYGLSMLYGTIGSLYFSDMSPAFLNTPLQILGFIFFFAGMGFKISLVPFHLWTADVYEGAPINVASYLSVISKGAAVFIFTIILFTVFHSIAPMWKNLMYVIAILTMTIGNLFALRQNNLKR
;
A
#
# COMPACT_ATOMS: atom_id res chain seq x y z
N MET A 1 7.58 6.89 -8.11
CA MET A 1 6.42 7.57 -7.51
C MET A 1 5.61 8.38 -8.52
N ASN A 2 6.21 9.24 -9.34
CA ASN A 2 5.46 10.06 -10.32
C ASN A 2 4.60 9.21 -11.27
N PHE A 3 5.13 8.15 -11.86
CA PHE A 3 4.33 7.24 -12.72
C PHE A 3 3.11 6.64 -12.02
N MET A 4 3.22 6.36 -10.74
CA MET A 4 2.10 5.86 -9.95
C MET A 4 1.04 6.94 -9.75
N ILE A 5 1.44 8.17 -9.43
CA ILE A 5 0.53 9.29 -9.16
C ILE A 5 -0.19 9.78 -10.43
N SER A 6 0.52 9.80 -11.57
CA SER A 6 -0.04 10.26 -12.85
C SER A 6 -0.82 9.18 -13.62
N SER A 7 -1.01 7.99 -13.03
CA SER A 7 -1.67 6.89 -13.70
C SER A 7 -3.19 7.11 -13.81
N GLY A 8 -3.73 6.87 -15.00
CA GLY A 8 -5.17 6.77 -15.25
C GLY A 8 -5.62 5.34 -15.56
N HIS A 9 -4.71 4.36 -15.39
CA HIS A 9 -4.92 2.96 -15.72
C HIS A 9 -4.28 2.08 -14.64
N PHE A 10 -4.96 1.03 -14.18
CA PHE A 10 -4.48 0.19 -13.07
C PHE A 10 -3.17 -0.54 -13.35
N LEU A 11 -2.88 -0.93 -14.60
CA LEU A 11 -1.58 -1.52 -14.92
C LEU A 11 -0.44 -0.50 -14.78
N MET A 12 -0.64 0.75 -15.22
CA MET A 12 0.38 1.80 -15.05
C MET A 12 0.59 2.14 -13.58
N PHE A 13 -0.49 2.18 -12.81
CA PHE A 13 -0.44 2.31 -11.36
C PHE A 13 0.40 1.18 -10.73
N TYR A 14 0.12 -0.07 -11.08
CA TYR A 14 0.83 -1.24 -10.55
C TYR A 14 2.32 -1.24 -10.93
N ILE A 15 2.64 -0.99 -12.21
CA ILE A 15 4.03 -0.88 -12.67
C ILE A 15 4.76 0.25 -11.91
N GLY A 16 4.12 1.40 -11.74
CA GLY A 16 4.67 2.52 -10.97
C GLY A 16 4.92 2.19 -9.50
N LEU A 17 4.06 1.35 -8.90
CA LEU A 17 4.20 0.85 -7.53
C LEU A 17 5.40 -0.09 -7.41
N GLU A 18 5.57 -1.03 -8.33
CA GLU A 18 6.68 -1.99 -8.31
C GLU A 18 8.02 -1.32 -8.62
N LEU A 19 8.07 -0.46 -9.64
CA LEU A 19 9.25 0.35 -9.96
C LEU A 19 9.73 1.22 -8.79
N ALA A 20 8.80 1.63 -7.93
CA ALA A 20 9.17 2.37 -6.72
C ALA A 20 9.64 1.44 -5.58
N THR A 21 9.09 0.23 -5.48
CA THR A 21 9.30 -0.66 -4.32
C THR A 21 10.58 -1.47 -4.43
N ILE A 22 10.86 -2.05 -5.60
CA ILE A 22 12.01 -2.95 -5.80
C ILE A 22 13.35 -2.23 -5.55
N PRO A 23 13.61 -1.03 -6.13
CA PRO A 23 14.86 -0.32 -5.86
C PRO A 23 15.01 0.10 -4.40
N ILE A 24 13.90 0.46 -3.73
CA ILE A 24 13.96 0.86 -2.31
C ILE A 24 14.26 -0.34 -1.42
N ALA A 25 13.79 -1.53 -1.74
CA ALA A 25 14.14 -2.73 -0.99
C ALA A 25 15.65 -3.03 -1.09
N ALA A 26 16.25 -2.84 -2.27
CA ALA A 26 17.70 -2.93 -2.44
C ALA A 26 18.45 -1.86 -1.62
N LEU A 27 17.95 -0.62 -1.60
CA LEU A 27 18.51 0.45 -0.79
C LEU A 27 18.33 0.22 0.72
N ALA A 28 17.26 -0.42 1.15
CA ALA A 28 17.08 -0.80 2.56
C ALA A 28 18.14 -1.81 3.03
N ALA A 29 18.60 -2.69 2.12
CA ALA A 29 19.69 -3.65 2.35
C ALA A 29 21.09 -3.11 2.00
N TYR A 30 21.26 -1.79 1.85
CA TYR A 30 22.50 -1.21 1.33
C TYR A 30 23.70 -1.42 2.24
N ASP A 31 23.53 -1.41 3.55
CA ASP A 31 24.62 -1.60 4.51
C ASP A 31 24.97 -3.08 4.69
N ARG A 32 25.84 -3.56 3.81
CA ARG A 32 26.24 -4.99 3.74
C ARG A 32 26.96 -5.51 4.98
N LEU A 33 27.48 -4.63 5.83
CA LEU A 33 28.19 -5.00 7.07
C LEU A 33 27.23 -5.24 8.23
N LYS A 34 25.95 -4.88 8.08
CA LYS A 34 24.93 -5.04 9.11
C LYS A 34 23.86 -6.06 8.71
N ASN A 35 23.81 -7.18 9.43
CA ASN A 35 22.77 -8.20 9.22
C ASN A 35 21.34 -7.63 9.33
N ILE A 36 21.14 -6.66 10.20
CA ILE A 36 19.86 -5.97 10.39
C ILE A 36 19.40 -5.23 9.10
N SER A 37 20.35 -4.68 8.33
CA SER A 37 20.02 -4.03 7.04
C SER A 37 19.62 -5.05 5.98
N ALA A 38 20.31 -6.18 5.90
CA ALA A 38 19.94 -7.27 5.00
C ALA A 38 18.55 -7.84 5.35
N GLU A 39 18.27 -8.03 6.65
CA GLU A 39 16.97 -8.46 7.16
C GLU A 39 15.86 -7.47 6.78
N ALA A 40 16.09 -6.16 6.94
CA ALA A 40 15.13 -5.12 6.55
C ALA A 40 14.79 -5.18 5.07
N GLY A 41 15.80 -5.35 4.19
CA GLY A 41 15.57 -5.49 2.75
C GLY A 41 14.78 -6.74 2.38
N ILE A 42 15.12 -7.90 2.98
CA ILE A 42 14.39 -9.15 2.76
C ILE A 42 12.94 -9.04 3.24
N LYS A 43 12.71 -8.52 4.43
CA LYS A 43 11.37 -8.30 4.97
C LYS A 43 10.54 -7.38 4.07
N LEU A 44 11.15 -6.30 3.57
CA LEU A 44 10.47 -5.35 2.69
C LEU A 44 10.09 -6.00 1.36
N ILE A 45 11.01 -6.73 0.71
CA ILE A 45 10.74 -7.33 -0.61
C ILE A 45 9.70 -8.46 -0.51
N LEU A 46 9.82 -9.36 0.46
CA LEU A 46 8.88 -10.47 0.61
C LEU A 46 7.48 -10.01 0.97
N SER A 47 7.36 -9.10 1.92
CA SER A 47 6.07 -8.59 2.34
C SER A 47 5.42 -7.69 1.29
N SER A 48 6.21 -6.92 0.53
CA SER A 48 5.67 -6.16 -0.61
C SER A 48 5.22 -7.07 -1.76
N ALA A 49 5.95 -8.14 -2.07
CA ALA A 49 5.57 -9.10 -3.10
C ALA A 49 4.23 -9.79 -2.77
N LEU A 50 4.04 -10.21 -1.50
CA LEU A 50 2.76 -10.75 -1.04
C LEU A 50 1.62 -9.74 -1.22
N SER A 51 1.84 -8.50 -0.79
CA SER A 51 0.88 -7.41 -0.90
C SER A 51 0.51 -7.11 -2.36
N SER A 52 1.50 -7.06 -3.24
CA SER A 52 1.32 -6.86 -4.68
C SER A 52 0.52 -8.00 -5.32
N GLY A 53 0.77 -9.23 -4.90
CA GLY A 53 -0.01 -10.39 -5.34
C GLY A 53 -1.49 -10.30 -4.94
N ILE A 54 -1.77 -9.90 -3.70
CA ILE A 54 -3.12 -9.66 -3.20
C ILE A 54 -3.80 -8.54 -4.00
N LEU A 55 -3.10 -7.44 -4.24
CA LEU A 55 -3.60 -6.31 -5.02
C LEU A 55 -3.92 -6.73 -6.46
N LEU A 56 -3.02 -7.45 -7.15
CA LEU A 56 -3.24 -7.94 -8.50
C LEU A 56 -4.43 -8.89 -8.57
N TYR A 57 -4.58 -9.75 -7.59
CA TYR A 57 -5.73 -10.66 -7.52
C TYR A 57 -7.05 -9.88 -7.42
N GLY A 58 -7.08 -8.82 -6.61
CA GLY A 58 -8.22 -7.91 -6.54
C GLY A 58 -8.50 -7.23 -7.88
N LEU A 59 -7.47 -6.71 -8.55
CA LEU A 59 -7.60 -6.11 -9.89
C LEU A 59 -8.08 -7.12 -10.95
N SER A 60 -7.64 -8.37 -10.89
CA SER A 60 -8.11 -9.44 -11.77
C SER A 60 -9.61 -9.70 -11.63
N MET A 61 -10.14 -9.70 -10.40
CA MET A 61 -11.58 -9.82 -10.15
C MET A 61 -12.37 -8.64 -10.72
N LEU A 62 -11.86 -7.42 -10.53
CA LEU A 62 -12.47 -6.21 -11.09
C LEU A 62 -12.46 -6.25 -12.62
N TYR A 63 -11.34 -6.61 -13.23
CA TYR A 63 -11.23 -6.75 -14.68
C TYR A 63 -12.17 -7.81 -15.24
N GLY A 64 -12.29 -8.96 -14.56
CA GLY A 64 -13.18 -10.04 -14.99
C GLY A 64 -14.67 -9.66 -15.00
N THR A 65 -15.08 -8.65 -14.22
CA THR A 65 -16.47 -8.18 -14.16
C THR A 65 -16.74 -6.95 -15.04
N ILE A 66 -15.74 -6.11 -15.24
CA ILE A 66 -15.88 -4.79 -15.90
C ILE A 66 -15.32 -4.83 -17.33
N GLY A 67 -14.25 -5.62 -17.58
CA GLY A 67 -13.62 -5.75 -18.89
C GLY A 67 -12.64 -4.62 -19.24
N SER A 68 -12.47 -3.61 -18.39
CA SER A 68 -11.52 -2.49 -18.56
C SER A 68 -10.73 -2.24 -17.30
N LEU A 69 -9.52 -1.66 -17.42
CA LEU A 69 -8.66 -1.23 -16.32
C LEU A 69 -8.43 0.29 -16.34
N TYR A 70 -9.07 1.04 -17.23
CA TYR A 70 -9.05 2.48 -17.19
C TYR A 70 -9.95 3.00 -16.06
N PHE A 71 -9.48 3.99 -15.33
CA PHE A 71 -10.25 4.57 -14.20
C PHE A 71 -11.57 5.18 -14.66
N SER A 72 -11.59 5.80 -15.86
CA SER A 72 -12.78 6.38 -16.46
C SER A 72 -13.89 5.36 -16.71
N ASP A 73 -13.52 4.17 -17.16
CA ASP A 73 -14.46 3.13 -17.58
C ASP A 73 -14.99 2.34 -16.38
N MET A 74 -14.16 2.18 -15.36
CA MET A 74 -14.51 1.39 -14.17
C MET A 74 -15.58 2.07 -13.33
N SER A 75 -15.55 3.39 -13.20
CA SER A 75 -16.49 4.13 -12.36
C SER A 75 -17.97 3.90 -12.76
N PRO A 76 -18.37 4.07 -14.03
CA PRO A 76 -19.76 3.81 -14.44
C PRO A 76 -20.13 2.32 -14.47
N ALA A 77 -19.14 1.43 -14.65
CA ALA A 77 -19.35 -0.01 -14.74
C ALA A 77 -19.38 -0.73 -13.38
N PHE A 78 -19.20 0.01 -12.29
CA PHE A 78 -19.19 -0.57 -10.94
C PHE A 78 -20.62 -0.76 -10.41
N LEU A 79 -21.14 -1.99 -10.53
CA LEU A 79 -22.54 -2.36 -10.23
C LEU A 79 -22.73 -2.92 -8.80
N ASN A 80 -21.73 -2.82 -7.94
CA ASN A 80 -21.74 -3.34 -6.57
C ASN A 80 -22.00 -4.86 -6.47
N THR A 81 -21.57 -5.62 -7.46
CA THR A 81 -21.66 -7.08 -7.41
C THR A 81 -20.76 -7.65 -6.30
N PRO A 82 -21.09 -8.82 -5.70
CA PRO A 82 -20.25 -9.42 -4.66
C PRO A 82 -18.79 -9.62 -5.09
N LEU A 83 -18.55 -9.95 -6.37
CA LEU A 83 -17.21 -10.15 -6.91
C LEU A 83 -16.44 -8.82 -7.03
N GLN A 84 -17.12 -7.73 -7.40
CA GLN A 84 -16.51 -6.39 -7.42
C GLN A 84 -16.18 -5.89 -6.01
N ILE A 85 -17.06 -6.13 -5.05
CA ILE A 85 -16.80 -5.79 -3.63
C ILE A 85 -15.61 -6.58 -3.10
N LEU A 86 -15.53 -7.88 -3.42
CA LEU A 86 -14.39 -8.71 -3.04
C LEU A 86 -13.09 -8.21 -3.68
N GLY A 87 -13.12 -7.86 -4.98
CA GLY A 87 -11.99 -7.25 -5.68
C GLY A 87 -11.54 -5.94 -5.03
N PHE A 88 -12.49 -5.10 -4.61
CA PHE A 88 -12.18 -3.89 -3.84
C PHE A 88 -11.51 -4.20 -2.50
N ILE A 89 -11.97 -5.21 -1.75
CA ILE A 89 -11.37 -5.58 -0.46
C ILE A 89 -9.91 -6.03 -0.66
N PHE A 90 -9.60 -6.84 -1.67
CA PHE A 90 -8.23 -7.24 -1.98
C PHE A 90 -7.37 -6.07 -2.44
N PHE A 91 -7.89 -5.18 -3.28
CA PHE A 91 -7.20 -3.95 -3.66
C PHE A 91 -6.90 -3.08 -2.42
N PHE A 92 -7.89 -2.90 -1.54
CA PHE A 92 -7.76 -2.14 -0.31
C PHE A 92 -6.69 -2.75 0.62
N ALA A 93 -6.67 -4.08 0.78
CA ALA A 93 -5.68 -4.77 1.60
C ALA A 93 -4.25 -4.57 1.08
N GLY A 94 -4.04 -4.67 -0.25
CA GLY A 94 -2.74 -4.41 -0.86
C GLY A 94 -2.27 -2.96 -0.69
N MET A 95 -3.17 -1.99 -0.85
CA MET A 95 -2.87 -0.58 -0.57
C MET A 95 -2.65 -0.30 0.90
N GLY A 96 -3.43 -0.94 1.77
CA GLY A 96 -3.29 -0.85 3.23
C GLY A 96 -1.90 -1.29 3.70
N PHE A 97 -1.34 -2.32 3.10
CA PHE A 97 0.02 -2.74 3.34
C PHE A 97 1.02 -1.63 2.94
N LYS A 98 0.90 -1.04 1.75
CA LYS A 98 1.78 0.00 1.26
C LYS A 98 1.78 1.25 2.13
N ILE A 99 0.62 1.63 2.65
CA ILE A 99 0.43 2.79 3.55
C ILE A 99 0.78 2.43 4.99
N SER A 100 0.88 1.14 5.32
CA SER A 100 1.06 0.61 6.68
C SER A 100 -0.16 0.82 7.59
N LEU A 101 -1.36 0.60 7.06
CA LEU A 101 -2.58 0.59 7.86
C LEU A 101 -2.64 -0.66 8.75
N VAL A 102 -3.27 -0.57 9.91
CA VAL A 102 -3.55 -1.75 10.72
C VAL A 102 -4.62 -2.60 10.01
N PRO A 103 -4.41 -3.93 9.89
CA PRO A 103 -3.38 -4.78 10.50
C PRO A 103 -2.07 -4.95 9.71
N PHE A 104 -1.92 -4.31 8.57
CA PHE A 104 -0.81 -4.52 7.60
C PHE A 104 0.48 -3.75 7.94
N HIS A 105 0.64 -3.22 9.16
CA HIS A 105 1.72 -2.31 9.56
C HIS A 105 2.99 -3.00 10.12
N LEU A 106 2.95 -4.30 10.40
CA LEU A 106 4.00 -5.00 11.16
C LEU A 106 5.40 -4.93 10.54
N TRP A 107 5.50 -4.86 9.21
CA TRP A 107 6.78 -4.76 8.50
C TRP A 107 7.49 -3.42 8.72
N THR A 108 6.74 -2.37 9.02
CA THR A 108 7.23 -0.99 8.99
C THR A 108 8.28 -0.72 10.04
N ALA A 109 8.06 -1.18 11.28
CA ALA A 109 8.97 -0.97 12.39
C ALA A 109 10.34 -1.64 12.14
N ASP A 110 10.33 -2.89 11.73
CA ASP A 110 11.53 -3.68 11.46
C ASP A 110 12.34 -3.11 10.29
N VAL A 111 11.65 -2.72 9.21
CA VAL A 111 12.30 -2.13 8.03
C VAL A 111 12.91 -0.77 8.36
N TYR A 112 12.22 0.08 9.13
CA TYR A 112 12.75 1.40 9.48
C TYR A 112 13.95 1.29 10.42
N GLU A 113 13.95 0.33 11.34
CA GLU A 113 15.08 0.09 12.24
C GLU A 113 16.33 -0.34 11.47
N GLY A 114 16.20 -1.30 10.54
CA GLY A 114 17.33 -1.87 9.81
C GLY A 114 17.82 -1.05 8.63
N ALA A 115 16.95 -0.26 7.99
CA ALA A 115 17.34 0.54 6.84
C ALA A 115 18.23 1.72 7.21
N PRO A 116 19.11 2.19 6.28
CA PRO A 116 19.81 3.45 6.42
C PRO A 116 18.84 4.62 6.66
N ILE A 117 19.26 5.62 7.45
CA ILE A 117 18.37 6.71 7.88
C ILE A 117 17.73 7.48 6.72
N ASN A 118 18.47 7.70 5.64
CA ASN A 118 17.99 8.38 4.44
C ASN A 118 16.88 7.58 3.73
N VAL A 119 17.04 6.24 3.70
CA VAL A 119 16.05 5.34 3.10
C VAL A 119 14.81 5.24 3.98
N ALA A 120 14.98 5.15 5.29
CA ALA A 120 13.86 5.18 6.23
C ALA A 120 13.06 6.49 6.14
N SER A 121 13.72 7.64 6.03
CA SER A 121 13.08 8.95 5.82
C SER A 121 12.29 9.01 4.51
N TYR A 122 12.85 8.49 3.42
CA TYR A 122 12.15 8.40 2.14
C TYR A 122 10.90 7.51 2.22
N LEU A 123 11.04 6.33 2.85
CA LEU A 123 9.92 5.39 3.03
C LEU A 123 8.79 5.98 3.88
N SER A 124 9.15 6.71 4.95
CA SER A 124 8.17 7.26 5.89
C SER A 124 7.36 8.43 5.32
N VAL A 125 7.96 9.27 4.49
CA VAL A 125 7.34 10.51 3.99
C VAL A 125 6.92 10.36 2.53
N ILE A 126 7.89 10.21 1.62
CA ILE A 126 7.62 10.30 0.18
C ILE A 126 6.84 9.08 -0.32
N SER A 127 7.25 7.88 0.08
CA SER A 127 6.60 6.65 -0.37
C SER A 127 5.16 6.54 0.13
N LYS A 128 4.93 6.84 1.41
CA LYS A 128 3.60 6.80 2.00
C LYS A 128 2.72 7.95 1.50
N GLY A 129 3.26 9.16 1.42
CA GLY A 129 2.53 10.32 0.90
C GLY A 129 2.02 10.08 -0.53
N ALA A 130 2.88 9.57 -1.41
CA ALA A 130 2.49 9.22 -2.78
C ALA A 130 1.42 8.11 -2.83
N ALA A 131 1.55 7.08 -1.98
CA ALA A 131 0.58 5.99 -1.90
C ALA A 131 -0.79 6.47 -1.39
N VAL A 132 -0.83 7.31 -0.35
CA VAL A 132 -2.06 7.91 0.17
C VAL A 132 -2.73 8.80 -0.89
N PHE A 133 -1.96 9.61 -1.59
CA PHE A 133 -2.47 10.50 -2.62
C PHE A 133 -3.18 9.75 -3.74
N ILE A 134 -2.51 8.76 -4.36
CA ILE A 134 -3.13 7.98 -5.44
C ILE A 134 -4.29 7.10 -4.93
N PHE A 135 -4.18 6.56 -3.72
CA PHE A 135 -5.25 5.79 -3.11
C PHE A 135 -6.52 6.63 -2.94
N THR A 136 -6.37 7.87 -2.47
CA THR A 136 -7.47 8.83 -2.37
C THR A 136 -8.10 9.09 -3.74
N ILE A 137 -7.29 9.36 -4.78
CA ILE A 137 -7.80 9.56 -6.14
C ILE A 137 -8.63 8.34 -6.58
N ILE A 138 -8.09 7.13 -6.45
CA ILE A 138 -8.79 5.89 -6.88
C ILE A 138 -10.10 5.70 -6.10
N LEU A 139 -10.12 5.94 -4.79
CA LEU A 139 -11.34 5.82 -3.98
C LEU A 139 -12.44 6.77 -4.46
N PHE A 140 -12.09 8.00 -4.79
CA PHE A 140 -13.08 9.01 -5.23
C PHE A 140 -13.44 8.93 -6.71
N THR A 141 -12.54 8.42 -7.58
CA THR A 141 -12.82 8.30 -9.01
C THR A 141 -13.43 6.95 -9.37
N VAL A 142 -12.82 5.84 -8.96
CA VAL A 142 -13.23 4.48 -9.36
C VAL A 142 -14.30 3.92 -8.42
N PHE A 143 -14.09 4.02 -7.11
CA PHE A 143 -14.96 3.40 -6.09
C PHE A 143 -16.00 4.37 -5.51
N HIS A 144 -16.38 5.41 -6.25
CA HIS A 144 -17.38 6.39 -5.80
C HIS A 144 -18.74 5.75 -5.49
N SER A 145 -19.17 4.74 -6.26
CA SER A 145 -20.46 4.05 -6.09
C SER A 145 -20.59 3.33 -4.73
N ILE A 146 -19.48 2.87 -4.14
CA ILE A 146 -19.45 2.25 -2.82
C ILE A 146 -18.91 3.18 -1.71
N ALA A 147 -19.01 4.51 -1.93
CA ALA A 147 -18.49 5.50 -0.99
C ALA A 147 -18.95 5.32 0.47
N PRO A 148 -20.21 5.00 0.78
CA PRO A 148 -20.62 4.75 2.16
C PRO A 148 -19.88 3.59 2.82
N MET A 149 -19.61 2.52 2.06
CA MET A 149 -18.91 1.33 2.55
C MET A 149 -17.44 1.63 2.87
N TRP A 150 -16.68 2.17 1.92
CA TRP A 150 -15.25 2.40 2.17
C TRP A 150 -15.00 3.55 3.14
N LYS A 151 -15.88 4.55 3.24
CA LYS A 151 -15.77 5.60 4.28
C LYS A 151 -15.86 5.00 5.67
N ASN A 152 -16.85 4.16 5.94
CA ASN A 152 -17.00 3.49 7.23
C ASN A 152 -15.79 2.58 7.54
N LEU A 153 -15.29 1.84 6.54
CA LEU A 153 -14.09 1.03 6.67
C LEU A 153 -12.86 1.90 7.03
N MET A 154 -12.70 3.04 6.36
CA MET A 154 -11.60 3.98 6.63
C MET A 154 -11.69 4.58 8.05
N TYR A 155 -12.88 4.92 8.56
CA TYR A 155 -13.04 5.38 9.93
C TYR A 155 -12.55 4.34 10.95
N VAL A 156 -12.99 3.09 10.81
CA VAL A 156 -12.58 2.01 11.70
C VAL A 156 -11.07 1.79 11.65
N ILE A 157 -10.51 1.69 10.44
CA ILE A 157 -9.08 1.46 10.25
C ILE A 157 -8.24 2.65 10.73
N ALA A 158 -8.70 3.88 10.55
CA ALA A 158 -8.00 5.06 11.05
C ALA A 158 -7.91 5.03 12.59
N ILE A 159 -9.03 4.77 13.28
CA ILE A 159 -9.04 4.64 14.75
C ILE A 159 -8.08 3.53 15.20
N LEU A 160 -8.15 2.36 14.58
CA LEU A 160 -7.27 1.24 14.91
C LEU A 160 -5.79 1.58 14.65
N THR A 161 -5.49 2.23 13.53
CA THR A 161 -4.11 2.60 13.17
C THR A 161 -3.55 3.63 14.15
N MET A 162 -4.33 4.62 14.53
CA MET A 162 -3.91 5.64 15.52
C MET A 162 -3.71 5.03 16.90
N THR A 163 -4.64 4.19 17.37
CA THR A 163 -4.55 3.59 18.71
C THR A 163 -3.41 2.56 18.81
N ILE A 164 -3.38 1.60 17.89
CA ILE A 164 -2.37 0.51 17.92
C ILE A 164 -0.98 1.05 17.62
N GLY A 165 -0.85 1.98 16.65
CA GLY A 165 0.42 2.62 16.34
C GLY A 165 1.02 3.36 17.53
N ASN A 166 0.21 4.13 18.26
CA ASN A 166 0.65 4.83 19.45
C ASN A 166 1.01 3.87 20.59
N LEU A 167 0.22 2.82 20.83
CA LEU A 167 0.52 1.82 21.86
C LEU A 167 1.83 1.09 21.59
N PHE A 168 2.11 0.73 20.32
CA PHE A 168 3.39 0.12 19.97
C PHE A 168 4.56 1.09 20.08
N ALA A 169 4.37 2.36 19.71
CA ALA A 169 5.40 3.38 19.80
C ALA A 169 5.85 3.62 21.26
N LEU A 170 4.93 3.62 22.22
CA LEU A 170 5.25 3.78 23.65
C LEU A 170 6.18 2.70 24.19
N ARG A 171 6.23 1.53 23.58
CA ARG A 171 7.06 0.40 24.03
C ARG A 171 8.39 0.30 23.29
N GLN A 172 8.66 1.16 22.32
CA GLN A 172 9.90 1.13 21.56
C GLN A 172 11.03 1.87 22.28
N ASN A 173 12.23 1.27 22.25
CA ASN A 173 13.45 1.88 22.78
C ASN A 173 14.34 2.49 21.69
N ASN A 174 14.02 2.26 20.42
CA ASN A 174 14.77 2.75 19.27
C ASN A 174 13.98 3.84 18.54
N LEU A 175 14.60 4.99 18.34
CA LEU A 175 13.96 6.17 17.73
C LEU A 175 13.52 5.92 16.27
N LYS A 176 14.18 5.01 15.54
CA LYS A 176 13.81 4.66 14.16
C LYS A 176 12.65 3.67 14.07
N ARG A 177 12.37 2.96 15.11
CA ARG A 177 11.32 1.95 15.19
C ARG A 177 10.03 2.58 15.67
#